data_fdb602c1c504fb954033c6e8b4bd563d
#
_entry.id   fdb602c1c504fb954033c6e8b4bd563d
#
_cell.length_a   1.000
_cell.length_b   1.000
_cell.length_c   1.000
_cell.angle_alpha   90.00
_cell.angle_beta   90.00
_cell.angle_gamma   90.00
#
_symmetry.space_group_name_H-M   'P 1'
#
loop_
_entity.id
_entity.type
_entity.pdbx_description
1 polymer ?
#
loop_
_entity_poly.entity_id
_entity_poly.type
_entity_poly.pdbx_seq_one_letter_code
_entity_poly.pdbx_strand_id
1 'polypeptide(L)'
;MKRINKIYHHSLYKEIMDKISQLEKGRIYCLHGVEHAMDVARIAYIINLEENLNIDKEIIYATSLLHDLGRGINYENHAQQSVLLAKKILPDCDFNESETEQIINAISIHGEEKNTGLSGIIQRADKLSRLCYNCKSISTCKWKKEELNLEIIY
;
A
#
# COMPACT_ATOMS: atom_id res chain seq x y z
N MET A 1 4.53 -14.86 8.95
CA MET A 1 4.26 -14.20 7.63
C MET A 1 3.99 -15.20 6.51
N LYS A 2 3.38 -16.35 6.85
CA LYS A 2 3.11 -17.40 5.86
C LYS A 2 2.05 -16.96 4.84
N ARG A 3 0.98 -16.29 5.30
CA ARG A 3 -0.11 -15.79 4.46
C ARG A 3 0.36 -14.68 3.51
N ILE A 4 1.29 -13.83 3.95
CA ILE A 4 1.86 -12.76 3.13
C ILE A 4 2.69 -13.32 1.99
N ASN A 5 3.45 -14.39 2.24
CA ASN A 5 4.16 -15.10 1.16
C ASN A 5 3.18 -15.73 0.15
N LYS A 6 1.99 -16.20 0.59
CA LYS A 6 0.95 -16.67 -0.34
C LYS A 6 0.46 -15.53 -1.23
N ILE A 7 0.18 -14.33 -0.68
CA ILE A 7 -0.19 -13.15 -1.48
C ILE A 7 0.90 -12.84 -2.51
N TYR A 8 2.17 -12.73 -2.07
CA TYR A 8 3.29 -12.42 -2.95
C TYR A 8 3.48 -13.42 -4.10
N HIS A 9 3.20 -14.72 -3.84
CA HIS A 9 3.31 -15.77 -4.85
C HIS A 9 1.99 -16.06 -5.59
N HIS A 10 0.91 -15.38 -5.26
CA HIS A 10 -0.38 -15.56 -5.94
C HIS A 10 -0.28 -15.12 -7.40
N SER A 11 -0.79 -15.92 -8.33
CA SER A 11 -0.65 -15.69 -9.77
C SER A 11 -1.23 -14.33 -10.20
N LEU A 12 -2.43 -14.00 -9.71
CA LEU A 12 -3.08 -12.72 -10.00
C LEU A 12 -2.29 -11.53 -9.43
N TYR A 13 -1.72 -11.65 -8.23
CA TYR A 13 -0.88 -10.58 -7.66
C TYR A 13 0.34 -10.32 -8.55
N LYS A 14 1.06 -11.36 -8.95
CA LYS A 14 2.23 -11.25 -9.84
C LYS A 14 1.87 -10.64 -11.19
N GLU A 15 0.80 -11.13 -11.82
CA GLU A 15 0.33 -10.60 -13.11
C GLU A 15 0.08 -9.09 -13.04
N ILE A 16 -0.60 -8.63 -11.98
CA ILE A 16 -0.91 -7.20 -11.85
C ILE A 16 0.33 -6.38 -11.49
N MET A 17 1.23 -6.88 -10.65
CA MET A 17 2.50 -6.21 -10.35
C MET A 17 3.39 -6.07 -11.59
N ASP A 18 3.42 -7.06 -12.47
CA ASP A 18 4.11 -6.97 -13.75
C ASP A 18 3.50 -5.89 -14.64
N LYS A 19 2.16 -5.76 -14.67
CA LYS A 19 1.47 -4.67 -15.39
C LYS A 19 1.84 -3.30 -14.82
N ILE A 20 1.86 -3.13 -13.49
CA ILE A 20 2.29 -1.88 -12.84
C ILE A 20 3.71 -1.54 -13.28
N SER A 21 4.62 -2.49 -13.22
CA SER A 21 6.02 -2.30 -13.65
C SER A 21 6.12 -1.84 -15.11
N GLN A 22 5.31 -2.39 -16.00
CA GLN A 22 5.29 -1.98 -17.41
C GLN A 22 4.71 -0.56 -17.59
N LEU A 23 3.61 -0.24 -16.89
CA LEU A 23 2.96 1.07 -16.97
C LEU A 23 3.84 2.19 -16.39
N GLU A 24 4.66 1.88 -15.41
CA GLU A 24 5.55 2.82 -14.76
C GLU A 24 6.96 2.87 -15.38
N LYS A 25 7.19 2.15 -16.48
CA LYS A 25 8.46 2.17 -17.19
C LYS A 25 8.77 3.59 -17.69
N GLY A 26 9.89 4.15 -17.21
CA GLY A 26 10.29 5.52 -17.52
C GLY A 26 9.65 6.61 -16.63
N ARG A 27 8.82 6.23 -15.65
CA ARG A 27 8.30 7.17 -14.66
C ARG A 27 9.44 7.69 -13.78
N ILE A 28 9.51 9.01 -13.61
CA ILE A 28 10.57 9.70 -12.83
C ILE A 28 10.13 10.06 -11.41
N TYR A 29 8.89 9.79 -11.05
CA TYR A 29 8.32 10.03 -9.72
C TYR A 29 8.19 8.72 -8.94
N CYS A 30 7.49 8.77 -7.80
CA CYS A 30 7.25 7.60 -6.96
C CYS A 30 6.72 6.40 -7.77
N LEU A 31 7.33 5.24 -7.58
CA LEU A 31 6.91 3.98 -8.18
C LEU A 31 6.05 3.19 -7.18
N HIS A 32 5.17 2.34 -7.69
CA HIS A 32 4.23 1.55 -6.88
C HIS A 32 4.54 0.04 -6.96
N GLY A 33 5.83 -0.28 -7.06
CA GLY A 33 6.34 -1.65 -7.05
C GLY A 33 6.30 -2.32 -5.68
N VAL A 34 6.82 -3.55 -5.63
CA VAL A 34 6.88 -4.34 -4.38
C VAL A 34 7.71 -3.63 -3.30
N GLU A 35 8.76 -2.93 -3.68
CA GLU A 35 9.62 -2.16 -2.77
C GLU A 35 8.80 -1.13 -2.00
N HIS A 36 8.01 -0.31 -2.71
CA HIS A 36 7.10 0.65 -2.10
C HIS A 36 6.08 -0.03 -1.17
N ALA A 37 5.40 -1.08 -1.64
CA ALA A 37 4.42 -1.80 -0.83
C ALA A 37 5.04 -2.38 0.46
N MET A 38 6.28 -2.85 0.40
CA MET A 38 7.02 -3.36 1.56
C MET A 38 7.49 -2.25 2.49
N ASP A 39 7.85 -1.08 1.98
CA ASP A 39 8.19 0.07 2.82
C ASP A 39 6.95 0.60 3.55
N VAL A 40 5.81 0.71 2.86
CA VAL A 40 4.51 1.00 3.50
C VAL A 40 4.22 -0.01 4.61
N ALA A 41 4.40 -1.31 4.37
CA ALA A 41 4.12 -2.36 5.36
C ALA A 41 5.03 -2.24 6.60
N ARG A 42 6.32 -1.99 6.41
CA ARG A 42 7.29 -1.85 7.51
C ARG A 42 7.01 -0.61 8.34
N ILE A 43 6.80 0.54 7.68
CA ILE A 43 6.49 1.81 8.34
C ILE A 43 5.16 1.72 9.09
N ALA A 44 4.10 1.20 8.45
CA ALA A 44 2.81 1.01 9.12
C ALA A 44 2.90 0.09 10.33
N TYR A 45 3.72 -0.96 10.27
CA TYR A 45 3.94 -1.84 11.41
C TYR A 45 4.73 -1.17 12.54
N ILE A 46 5.72 -0.34 12.22
CA ILE A 46 6.44 0.47 13.23
C ILE A 46 5.46 1.42 13.92
N ILE A 47 4.65 2.16 13.16
CA ILE A 47 3.63 3.06 13.71
C ILE A 47 2.64 2.30 14.62
N ASN A 48 2.18 1.12 14.19
CA ASN A 48 1.31 0.25 14.99
C ASN A 48 1.93 -0.10 16.35
N LEU A 49 3.23 -0.39 16.38
CA LEU A 49 3.95 -0.70 17.62
C LEU A 49 4.12 0.53 18.52
N GLU A 50 4.53 1.67 17.95
CA GLU A 50 4.75 2.92 18.67
C GLU A 50 3.47 3.48 19.29
N GLU A 51 2.34 3.35 18.57
CA GLU A 51 1.03 3.85 19.02
C GLU A 51 0.22 2.78 19.79
N ASN A 52 0.75 1.57 19.99
CA ASN A 52 0.09 0.47 20.69
C ASN A 52 -1.31 0.12 20.14
N LEU A 53 -1.48 0.15 18.81
CA LEU A 53 -2.78 -0.08 18.17
C LEU A 53 -3.21 -1.54 18.17
N ASN A 54 -2.27 -2.48 18.41
CA ASN A 54 -2.51 -3.92 18.50
C ASN A 54 -3.16 -4.54 17.24
N ILE A 55 -2.88 -3.97 16.06
CA ILE A 55 -3.36 -4.53 14.78
C ILE A 55 -2.44 -5.69 14.38
N ASP A 56 -3.03 -6.80 13.93
CA ASP A 56 -2.27 -7.97 13.50
C ASP A 56 -1.29 -7.62 12.37
N LYS A 57 -0.07 -8.14 12.50
CA LYS A 57 1.02 -7.87 11.54
C LYS A 57 0.68 -8.31 10.12
N GLU A 58 0.07 -9.48 9.94
CA GLU A 58 -0.27 -9.98 8.60
C GLU A 58 -1.43 -9.19 7.97
N ILE A 59 -2.34 -8.62 8.77
CA ILE A 59 -3.37 -7.68 8.29
C ILE A 59 -2.72 -6.40 7.74
N ILE A 60 -1.78 -5.80 8.47
CA ILE A 60 -1.05 -4.60 8.02
C ILE A 60 -0.32 -4.87 6.71
N TYR A 61 0.45 -5.97 6.66
CA TYR A 61 1.22 -6.32 5.46
C TYR A 61 0.34 -6.69 4.27
N ALA A 62 -0.77 -7.40 4.49
CA ALA A 62 -1.72 -7.71 3.41
C ALA A 62 -2.36 -6.44 2.84
N THR A 63 -2.79 -5.52 3.72
CA THR A 63 -3.33 -4.22 3.30
C THR A 63 -2.31 -3.45 2.47
N SER A 64 -1.06 -3.39 2.94
CA SER A 64 0.02 -2.66 2.26
C SER A 64 0.36 -3.26 0.89
N LEU A 65 0.41 -4.59 0.76
CA LEU A 65 0.68 -5.24 -0.53
C LEU A 65 -0.44 -5.02 -1.56
N LEU A 66 -1.68 -4.83 -1.08
CA LEU A 66 -2.85 -4.80 -1.94
C LEU A 66 -3.40 -3.38 -2.19
N HIS A 67 -3.01 -2.35 -1.39
CA HIS A 67 -3.66 -1.03 -1.42
C HIS A 67 -3.58 -0.34 -2.79
N ASP A 68 -2.47 -0.47 -3.48
CA ASP A 68 -2.20 0.17 -4.77
C ASP A 68 -2.23 -0.81 -5.96
N LEU A 69 -2.56 -2.09 -5.73
CA LEU A 69 -2.57 -3.11 -6.77
C LEU A 69 -3.50 -2.77 -7.95
N GLY A 70 -4.59 -2.05 -7.67
CA GLY A 70 -5.54 -1.58 -8.68
C GLY A 70 -4.96 -0.63 -9.73
N ARG A 71 -3.77 -0.05 -9.50
CA ARG A 71 -3.07 0.80 -10.49
C ARG A 71 -2.73 0.05 -11.76
N GLY A 72 -2.53 -1.28 -11.68
CA GLY A 72 -2.33 -2.12 -12.86
C GLY A 72 -3.60 -2.35 -13.71
N ILE A 73 -4.78 -1.88 -13.25
CA ILE A 73 -6.06 -1.98 -13.95
C ILE A 73 -6.55 -0.58 -14.36
N ASN A 74 -6.65 0.34 -13.40
CA ASN A 74 -7.12 1.70 -13.64
C ASN A 74 -6.47 2.64 -12.63
N TYR A 75 -5.68 3.58 -13.12
CA TYR A 75 -4.89 4.48 -12.29
C TYR A 75 -5.76 5.44 -11.47
N GLU A 76 -6.86 5.96 -12.04
CA GLU A 76 -7.73 6.94 -11.40
C GLU A 76 -8.62 6.31 -10.31
N ASN A 77 -9.13 5.10 -10.58
CA ASN A 77 -10.01 4.36 -9.67
C ASN A 77 -9.27 3.20 -8.98
N HIS A 78 -7.95 3.34 -8.74
CA HIS A 78 -7.11 2.24 -8.25
C HIS A 78 -7.59 1.66 -6.90
N ALA A 79 -8.09 2.47 -5.97
CA ALA A 79 -8.57 1.98 -4.68
C ALA A 79 -9.71 0.97 -4.83
N GLN A 80 -10.71 1.28 -5.68
CA GLN A 80 -11.82 0.37 -5.97
C GLN A 80 -11.35 -0.89 -6.68
N GLN A 81 -10.42 -0.76 -7.63
CA GLN A 81 -9.83 -1.92 -8.31
C GLN A 81 -8.99 -2.77 -7.35
N SER A 82 -8.27 -2.16 -6.42
CA SER A 82 -7.54 -2.87 -5.36
C SER A 82 -8.47 -3.69 -4.47
N VAL A 83 -9.63 -3.13 -4.08
CA VAL A 83 -10.66 -3.86 -3.34
C VAL A 83 -11.15 -5.10 -4.11
N LEU A 84 -11.43 -4.95 -5.41
CA LEU A 84 -11.89 -6.09 -6.24
C LEU A 84 -10.82 -7.18 -6.37
N LEU A 85 -9.56 -6.80 -6.48
CA LEU A 85 -8.43 -7.72 -6.52
C LEU A 85 -8.21 -8.40 -5.15
N ALA A 86 -8.26 -7.62 -4.06
CA ALA A 86 -8.12 -8.13 -2.70
C ALA A 86 -9.18 -9.19 -2.36
N LYS A 87 -10.45 -8.97 -2.74
CA LYS A 87 -11.54 -9.95 -2.57
C LYS A 87 -11.29 -11.30 -3.25
N LYS A 88 -10.50 -11.31 -4.33
CA LYS A 88 -10.13 -12.54 -5.03
C LYS A 88 -8.90 -13.23 -4.41
N ILE A 89 -7.91 -12.43 -3.97
CA ILE A 89 -6.62 -12.94 -3.52
C ILE A 89 -6.66 -13.42 -2.06
N LEU A 90 -7.32 -12.67 -1.17
CA LEU A 90 -7.25 -12.91 0.27
C LEU A 90 -7.81 -14.27 0.70
N PRO A 91 -8.96 -14.76 0.18
CA PRO A 91 -9.47 -16.08 0.54
C PRO A 91 -8.51 -17.21 0.17
N ASP A 92 -7.85 -17.11 -0.99
CA ASP A 92 -6.85 -18.08 -1.46
C ASP A 92 -5.57 -18.08 -0.61
N CYS A 93 -5.39 -17.02 0.20
CA CYS A 93 -4.24 -16.81 1.08
C CYS A 93 -4.55 -17.07 2.56
N ASP A 94 -5.61 -17.78 2.88
CA ASP A 94 -6.06 -18.17 4.24
C ASP A 94 -6.50 -16.97 5.12
N PHE A 95 -6.95 -15.86 4.54
CA PHE A 95 -7.62 -14.79 5.26
C PHE A 95 -9.11 -15.13 5.38
N ASN A 96 -9.63 -15.07 6.61
CA ASN A 96 -11.06 -15.30 6.84
C ASN A 96 -11.89 -14.06 6.42
N GLU A 97 -13.22 -14.19 6.46
CA GLU A 97 -14.15 -13.16 6.01
C GLU A 97 -13.98 -11.85 6.79
N SER A 98 -13.86 -11.90 8.11
CA SER A 98 -13.67 -10.72 8.95
C SER A 98 -12.36 -10.00 8.68
N GLU A 99 -11.26 -10.73 8.52
CA GLU A 99 -9.95 -10.18 8.13
C GLU A 99 -9.99 -9.57 6.73
N THR A 100 -10.66 -10.25 5.80
CA THR A 100 -10.84 -9.76 4.43
C THR A 100 -11.63 -8.45 4.44
N GLU A 101 -12.75 -8.37 5.18
CA GLU A 101 -13.51 -7.13 5.32
C GLU A 101 -12.67 -5.99 5.93
N GLN A 102 -11.90 -6.27 6.98
CA GLN A 102 -11.03 -5.28 7.59
C GLN A 102 -10.02 -4.71 6.60
N ILE A 103 -9.38 -5.57 5.79
CA ILE A 103 -8.41 -5.17 4.78
C ILE A 103 -9.06 -4.36 3.66
N ILE A 104 -10.16 -4.84 3.08
CA ILE A 104 -10.82 -4.14 1.97
C ILE A 104 -11.43 -2.80 2.39
N ASN A 105 -11.94 -2.68 3.61
CA ASN A 105 -12.41 -1.42 4.15
C ASN A 105 -11.26 -0.42 4.27
N ALA A 106 -10.10 -0.83 4.78
CA ALA A 106 -8.93 0.04 4.87
C ALA A 106 -8.42 0.49 3.49
N ILE A 107 -8.48 -0.38 2.47
CA ILE A 107 -8.11 -0.04 1.10
C ILE A 107 -9.14 0.91 0.46
N SER A 108 -10.43 0.70 0.69
CA SER A 108 -11.51 1.46 0.04
C SER A 108 -11.51 2.95 0.40
N ILE A 109 -11.11 3.28 1.64
CA ILE A 109 -11.05 4.66 2.15
C ILE A 109 -9.64 5.26 2.09
N HIS A 110 -8.70 4.58 1.42
CA HIS A 110 -7.36 5.07 1.21
C HIS A 110 -7.39 6.41 0.45
N GLY A 111 -6.83 7.45 1.05
CA GLY A 111 -6.83 8.81 0.49
C GLY A 111 -7.90 9.76 1.05
N GLU A 112 -8.85 9.28 1.87
CA GLU A 112 -9.81 10.15 2.56
C GLU A 112 -9.15 10.89 3.73
N GLU A 113 -9.69 12.07 4.08
CA GLU A 113 -9.24 12.83 5.25
C GLU A 113 -9.73 12.16 6.56
N LYS A 114 -8.91 12.20 7.62
CA LYS A 114 -9.21 11.72 8.98
C LYS A 114 -9.41 10.21 9.14
N ASN A 115 -8.59 9.41 8.48
CA ASN A 115 -8.56 7.97 8.71
C ASN A 115 -7.89 7.62 10.05
N THR A 116 -8.43 6.63 10.75
CA THR A 116 -7.91 6.07 12.01
C THR A 116 -7.69 4.56 11.91
N GLY A 117 -7.05 3.97 12.90
CA GLY A 117 -6.79 2.53 12.91
C GLY A 117 -5.96 2.07 11.71
N LEU A 118 -6.35 0.94 11.11
CA LEU A 118 -5.60 0.33 10.00
C LEU A 118 -5.47 1.28 8.80
N SER A 119 -6.55 1.89 8.34
CA SER A 119 -6.51 2.82 7.20
C SER A 119 -5.65 4.05 7.48
N GLY A 120 -5.69 4.57 8.70
CA GLY A 120 -4.90 5.73 9.11
C GLY A 120 -3.40 5.45 9.10
N ILE A 121 -2.96 4.29 9.61
CA ILE A 121 -1.53 3.93 9.58
C ILE A 121 -1.05 3.62 8.17
N ILE A 122 -1.86 2.97 7.32
CA ILE A 122 -1.51 2.72 5.93
C ILE A 122 -1.36 4.04 5.16
N GLN A 123 -2.28 4.98 5.33
CA GLN A 123 -2.22 6.29 4.66
C GLN A 123 -0.99 7.11 5.08
N ARG A 124 -0.64 7.10 6.37
CA ARG A 124 0.57 7.76 6.86
C ARG A 124 1.83 7.08 6.33
N ALA A 125 1.86 5.76 6.38
CA ALA A 125 2.98 4.97 5.90
C ALA A 125 3.21 5.14 4.40
N ASP A 126 2.15 5.21 3.58
CA ASP A 126 2.26 5.50 2.14
C ASP A 126 2.95 6.85 1.90
N LYS A 127 2.59 7.89 2.65
CA LYS A 127 3.25 9.19 2.53
C LYS A 127 4.71 9.14 2.99
N LEU A 128 4.98 8.47 4.11
CA LEU A 128 6.32 8.37 4.73
C LEU A 128 7.27 7.44 3.98
N SER A 129 6.75 6.50 3.18
CA SER A 129 7.55 5.63 2.32
C SER A 129 8.19 6.37 1.13
N ARG A 130 7.73 7.59 0.83
CA ARG A 130 8.26 8.39 -0.28
C ARG A 130 9.62 8.96 0.09
N LEU A 131 10.63 8.69 -0.72
CA LEU A 131 12.00 9.20 -0.54
C LEU A 131 12.14 10.63 -1.09
N CYS A 132 11.23 11.55 -0.72
CA CYS A 132 11.24 12.91 -1.26
C CYS A 132 12.53 13.67 -0.91
N TYR A 133 13.10 13.41 0.27
CA TYR A 133 14.37 13.99 0.70
C TYR A 133 15.58 13.61 -0.18
N ASN A 134 15.45 12.55 -1.00
CA ASN A 134 16.49 12.10 -1.95
C ASN A 134 15.98 12.05 -3.40
N CYS A 135 14.85 12.68 -3.69
CA CYS A 135 14.22 12.60 -5.01
C CYS A 135 14.84 13.58 -6.00
N LYS A 136 15.40 13.08 -7.10
CA LYS A 136 15.99 13.91 -8.17
C LYS A 136 14.95 14.73 -8.93
N SER A 137 13.68 14.32 -8.90
CA SER A 137 12.57 14.98 -9.60
C SER A 137 11.72 15.86 -8.67
N ILE A 138 12.22 16.19 -7.47
CA ILE A 138 11.48 16.96 -6.45
C ILE A 138 11.00 18.31 -6.95
N SER A 139 11.80 19.02 -7.76
CA SER A 139 11.50 20.34 -8.29
C SER A 139 10.31 20.39 -9.25
N THR A 140 9.96 19.25 -9.85
CA THR A 140 8.84 19.11 -10.79
C THR A 140 7.71 18.25 -10.23
N CYS A 141 7.79 17.90 -8.93
CA CYS A 141 6.81 17.06 -8.26
C CYS A 141 5.45 17.76 -8.17
N LYS A 142 4.36 17.01 -8.38
CA LYS A 142 2.98 17.53 -8.33
C LYS A 142 2.42 17.63 -6.91
N TRP A 143 3.04 16.96 -5.94
CA TRP A 143 2.62 16.99 -4.55
C TRP A 143 2.85 18.34 -3.93
N LYS A 144 1.93 18.81 -3.09
CA LYS A 144 2.11 20.03 -2.30
C LYS A 144 3.24 19.84 -1.30
N LYS A 145 3.87 20.95 -0.89
CA LYS A 145 5.02 20.91 0.01
C LYS A 145 4.72 20.15 1.32
N GLU A 146 3.52 20.31 1.84
CA GLU A 146 3.03 19.68 3.07
C GLU A 146 2.80 18.17 2.94
N GLU A 147 2.80 17.65 1.72
CA GLU A 147 2.62 16.24 1.42
C GLU A 147 3.94 15.53 1.10
N LEU A 148 5.03 16.28 1.05
CA LEU A 148 6.36 15.74 0.77
C LEU A 148 7.01 15.21 2.04
N ASN A 149 7.61 14.03 1.96
CA ASN A 149 8.44 13.48 3.02
C ASN A 149 9.88 14.00 2.86
N LEU A 150 10.15 15.18 3.43
CA LEU A 150 11.44 15.88 3.27
C LEU A 150 12.47 15.51 4.33
N GLU A 151 12.07 14.74 5.35
CA GLU A 151 12.92 14.34 6.47
C GLU A 151 12.92 12.81 6.60
N ILE A 152 13.99 12.24 7.15
CA ILE A 152 14.05 10.82 7.48
C ILE A 152 13.37 10.64 8.84
N ILE A 153 12.21 9.98 8.86
CA ILE A 153 11.44 9.67 10.05
C ILE A 153 11.50 8.17 10.35
N TYR A 154 11.40 7.32 9.29
CA TYR A 154 11.44 5.87 9.38
C TYR A 154 12.46 5.28 8.39
#